data_7ddaf86ab9f50632423a3926275f72b7
#
_entry.id   7ddaf86ab9f50632423a3926275f72b7
#
_cell.length_a   1.000
_cell.length_b   1.000
_cell.length_c   1.000
_cell.angle_alpha   90.00
_cell.angle_beta   90.00
_cell.angle_gamma   90.00
#
_symmetry.space_group_name_H-M   'P 1'
#
loop_
_entity.id
_entity.type
_entity.pdbx_description
1 polymer ?
#
loop_
_entity_poly.entity_id
_entity_poly.type
_entity_poly.pdbx_seq_one_letter_code
_entity_poly.pdbx_strand_id
1 'polypeptide(L)'
;MVLDPARESPFEASADKRHLADLPTALDLVLGTLDKLERLPIGWWHLWRLGEKLGAMPKHPVIFECVGVPGVIESIIDGAPLFSRVVVVGVVVGTDQITPAMAINKEIDLRFVFGYTPLEFRDTLHMLAEGKIDARPLITGRVGLGGVEAAFDALGNPETHAKILVDPSSTATEPEPV
;
A
#
# COMPACT_ATOMS: atom_id res chain seq x y z
N MET A 1 -0.73 26.91 3.89
CA MET A 1 0.20 26.18 4.79
C MET A 1 1.39 25.77 3.94
N VAL A 2 2.53 26.39 4.11
CA VAL A 2 3.77 26.07 3.38
C VAL A 2 4.42 24.95 4.15
N LEU A 3 4.49 23.76 3.56
CA LEU A 3 5.24 22.64 4.12
C LEU A 3 6.73 23.00 4.09
N ASP A 4 7.39 22.95 5.23
CA ASP A 4 8.83 23.12 5.35
C ASP A 4 9.55 21.95 4.63
N PRO A 5 10.29 22.21 3.54
CA PRO A 5 10.99 21.17 2.79
C PRO A 5 12.16 20.53 3.55
N ALA A 6 12.48 21.03 4.75
CA ALA A 6 13.59 20.51 5.58
C ALA A 6 13.14 19.52 6.65
N ARG A 7 11.85 19.18 6.74
CA ARG A 7 11.38 18.17 7.68
C ARG A 7 11.61 16.79 7.07
N GLU A 8 12.67 16.11 7.50
CA GLU A 8 12.94 14.72 7.15
C GLU A 8 11.69 13.86 7.45
N SER A 9 11.26 13.12 6.43
CA SER A 9 10.13 12.19 6.57
C SER A 9 10.47 11.18 7.68
N PRO A 10 9.56 10.92 8.63
CA PRO A 10 9.78 9.88 9.64
C PRO A 10 10.00 8.48 9.02
N PHE A 11 9.71 8.31 7.73
CA PHE A 11 9.98 7.08 6.97
C PHE A 11 11.46 6.93 6.57
N GLU A 12 12.24 8.00 6.48
CA GLU A 12 13.69 7.89 6.17
C GLU A 12 14.49 7.25 7.32
N ALA A 13 14.00 7.29 8.54
CA ALA A 13 14.69 6.77 9.72
C ALA A 13 14.54 5.26 9.96
N SER A 14 13.59 4.57 9.32
CA SER A 14 13.26 3.18 9.66
C SER A 14 13.57 2.15 8.56
N ALA A 15 13.83 2.56 7.33
CA ALA A 15 14.32 1.64 6.30
C ALA A 15 15.83 1.45 6.49
N ASP A 16 16.25 0.37 7.12
CA ASP A 16 17.65 -0.04 7.18
C ASP A 16 18.10 -0.38 5.75
N LYS A 17 18.62 0.65 5.05
CA LYS A 17 19.12 0.55 3.67
C LYS A 17 20.20 -0.53 3.51
N ARG A 18 20.82 -0.98 4.62
CA ARG A 18 21.81 -2.06 4.63
C ARG A 18 21.17 -3.43 4.41
N HIS A 19 19.93 -3.63 4.85
CA HIS A 19 19.25 -4.90 4.68
C HIS A 19 18.74 -5.13 3.24
N LEU A 20 18.47 -4.06 2.50
CA LEU A 20 18.04 -4.12 1.10
C LEU A 20 19.20 -4.40 0.13
N ALA A 21 20.43 -3.96 0.47
CA ALA A 21 21.62 -4.19 -0.34
C ALA A 21 22.08 -5.68 -0.32
N ASP A 22 21.72 -6.43 0.72
CA ASP A 22 22.10 -7.84 0.90
C ASP A 22 21.08 -8.84 0.30
N LEU A 23 19.95 -8.34 -0.22
CA LEU A 23 18.98 -9.20 -0.89
C LEU A 23 19.49 -9.56 -2.29
N PRO A 24 19.41 -10.84 -2.69
CA PRO A 24 19.80 -11.25 -4.04
C PRO A 24 19.00 -10.45 -5.06
N THR A 25 19.69 -9.90 -6.05
CA THR A 25 19.04 -9.19 -7.15
C THR A 25 18.09 -10.14 -7.89
N ALA A 26 17.10 -9.58 -8.61
CA ALA A 26 16.23 -10.37 -9.47
C ALA A 26 17.04 -11.24 -10.45
N LEU A 27 18.15 -10.70 -10.95
CA LEU A 27 19.05 -11.39 -11.85
C LEU A 27 19.75 -12.59 -11.17
N ASP A 28 20.21 -12.43 -9.92
CA ASP A 28 20.84 -13.53 -9.15
C ASP A 28 19.87 -14.67 -8.89
N LEU A 29 18.60 -14.35 -8.59
CA LEU A 29 17.55 -15.36 -8.43
C LEU A 29 17.25 -16.10 -9.73
N VAL A 30 17.16 -15.38 -10.86
CA VAL A 30 16.92 -15.99 -12.17
C VAL A 30 18.11 -16.86 -12.58
N LEU A 31 19.33 -16.34 -12.51
CA LEU A 31 20.54 -17.08 -12.88
C LEU A 31 20.77 -18.28 -11.97
N GLY A 32 20.59 -18.13 -10.65
CA GLY A 32 20.69 -19.24 -9.70
C GLY A 32 19.61 -20.32 -9.88
N THR A 33 18.45 -19.93 -10.38
CA THR A 33 17.37 -20.87 -10.72
C THR A 33 17.67 -21.60 -12.02
N LEU A 34 18.15 -20.91 -13.03
CA LEU A 34 18.56 -21.49 -14.32
C LEU A 34 19.69 -22.53 -14.12
N ASP A 35 20.75 -22.20 -13.36
CA ASP A 35 21.85 -23.13 -13.08
C ASP A 35 21.37 -24.42 -12.39
N LYS A 36 20.39 -24.33 -11.48
CA LYS A 36 19.76 -25.49 -10.85
C LYS A 36 18.92 -26.30 -11.82
N LEU A 37 18.18 -25.62 -12.71
CA LEU A 37 17.30 -26.26 -13.68
C LEU A 37 18.08 -26.94 -14.81
N GLU A 38 19.22 -26.38 -15.23
CA GLU A 38 20.12 -27.00 -16.25
C GLU A 38 20.75 -28.31 -15.78
N ARG A 39 20.88 -28.53 -14.48
CA ARG A 39 21.40 -29.78 -13.89
C ARG A 39 20.38 -30.92 -13.87
N LEU A 40 19.13 -30.67 -14.22
CA LEU A 40 18.09 -31.69 -14.25
C LEU A 40 18.28 -32.60 -15.51
N PRO A 41 18.07 -33.92 -15.38
CA PRO A 41 18.19 -34.88 -16.50
C PRO A 41 17.06 -34.75 -17.53
N ILE A 42 16.08 -33.94 -17.25
CA ILE A 42 14.91 -33.66 -18.11
C ILE A 42 14.94 -32.17 -18.46
N GLY A 43 14.68 -31.83 -19.71
CA GLY A 43 14.58 -30.40 -20.10
C GLY A 43 13.63 -29.63 -19.20
N TRP A 44 14.17 -28.65 -18.46
CA TRP A 44 13.46 -27.89 -17.43
C TRP A 44 12.15 -27.22 -17.94
N TRP A 45 12.08 -26.90 -19.26
CA TRP A 45 10.90 -26.31 -19.90
C TRP A 45 9.68 -27.25 -19.88
N HIS A 46 9.87 -28.57 -19.83
CA HIS A 46 8.76 -29.51 -19.70
C HIS A 46 8.18 -29.48 -18.29
N LEU A 47 9.04 -29.37 -17.28
CA LEU A 47 8.63 -29.23 -15.89
C LEU A 47 7.93 -27.89 -15.65
N TRP A 48 8.45 -26.82 -16.26
CA TRP A 48 7.82 -25.50 -16.21
C TRP A 48 6.40 -25.52 -16.77
N ARG A 49 6.21 -26.03 -17.98
CA ARG A 49 4.89 -26.17 -18.60
C ARG A 49 3.94 -27.06 -17.79
N LEU A 50 4.45 -28.08 -17.15
CA LEU A 50 3.64 -28.91 -16.25
C LEU A 50 3.22 -28.12 -15.00
N GLY A 51 4.13 -27.37 -14.41
CA GLY A 51 3.86 -26.48 -13.28
C GLY A 51 2.78 -25.44 -13.61
N GLU A 52 2.87 -24.81 -14.80
CA GLU A 52 1.83 -23.89 -15.28
C GLU A 52 0.45 -24.57 -15.39
N LYS A 53 0.39 -25.75 -16.02
CA LYS A 53 -0.85 -26.52 -16.18
C LYS A 53 -1.46 -26.95 -14.84
N LEU A 54 -0.62 -27.21 -13.84
CA LEU A 54 -1.06 -27.61 -12.49
C LEU A 54 -1.33 -26.43 -11.57
N GLY A 55 -1.16 -25.19 -12.04
CA GLY A 55 -1.33 -23.98 -11.22
C GLY A 55 -0.27 -23.85 -10.12
N ALA A 56 0.86 -24.53 -10.25
CA ALA A 56 1.98 -24.52 -9.28
C ALA A 56 2.91 -23.31 -9.45
N MET A 57 2.54 -22.33 -10.29
CA MET A 57 3.32 -21.11 -10.46
C MET A 57 3.27 -20.25 -9.20
N PRO A 58 4.36 -19.57 -8.85
CA PRO A 58 4.37 -18.65 -7.72
C PRO A 58 3.25 -17.62 -7.85
N LYS A 59 2.50 -17.42 -6.77
CA LYS A 59 1.50 -16.35 -6.74
C LYS A 59 2.23 -15.01 -6.72
N HIS A 60 1.77 -14.07 -7.55
CA HIS A 60 2.31 -12.72 -7.56
C HIS A 60 1.96 -12.00 -6.24
N PRO A 61 2.92 -11.45 -5.51
CA PRO A 61 2.63 -10.63 -4.34
C PRO A 61 1.78 -9.41 -4.72
N VAL A 62 0.83 -9.05 -3.86
CA VAL A 62 0.05 -7.82 -4.00
C VAL A 62 0.39 -6.91 -2.84
N ILE A 63 0.85 -5.71 -3.15
CA ILE A 63 1.25 -4.69 -2.19
C ILE A 63 0.29 -3.52 -2.35
N PHE A 64 -0.33 -3.08 -1.26
CA PHE A 64 -1.20 -1.91 -1.25
C PHE A 64 -0.43 -0.71 -0.69
N GLU A 65 -0.24 0.32 -1.50
CA GLU A 65 0.26 1.62 -1.08
C GLU A 65 -0.94 2.46 -0.64
N CYS A 66 -1.05 2.76 0.65
CA CYS A 66 -2.18 3.50 1.25
C CYS A 66 -1.74 4.75 2.01
N VAL A 67 -0.47 5.17 1.87
CA VAL A 67 0.11 6.29 2.61
C VAL A 67 -0.05 7.61 1.85
N GLY A 68 0.20 7.61 0.55
CA GLY A 68 0.07 8.79 -0.30
C GLY A 68 1.11 9.89 -0.01
N VAL A 69 2.35 9.50 0.31
CA VAL A 69 3.47 10.42 0.54
C VAL A 69 4.53 10.22 -0.55
N PRO A 70 5.15 11.28 -1.07
CA PRO A 70 6.23 11.17 -2.06
C PRO A 70 7.36 10.25 -1.59
N GLY A 71 7.91 9.43 -2.50
CA GLY A 71 8.99 8.47 -2.26
C GLY A 71 8.53 7.10 -1.74
N VAL A 72 7.28 6.93 -1.32
CA VAL A 72 6.79 5.62 -0.84
C VAL A 72 6.69 4.63 -2.00
N ILE A 73 6.24 5.06 -3.18
CA ILE A 73 6.16 4.19 -4.37
C ILE A 73 7.56 3.70 -4.76
N GLU A 74 8.56 4.58 -4.76
CA GLU A 74 9.96 4.20 -5.04
C GLU A 74 10.47 3.16 -4.03
N SER A 75 10.25 3.40 -2.73
CA SER A 75 10.64 2.47 -1.67
C SER A 75 9.99 1.09 -1.81
N ILE A 76 8.72 1.06 -2.26
CA ILE A 76 8.02 -0.19 -2.53
C ILE A 76 8.63 -0.89 -3.75
N ILE A 77 8.91 -0.16 -4.84
CA ILE A 77 9.56 -0.72 -6.03
C ILE A 77 10.91 -1.35 -5.68
N ASP A 78 11.70 -0.68 -4.84
CA ASP A 78 13.01 -1.16 -4.40
C ASP A 78 12.90 -2.42 -3.52
N GLY A 79 11.92 -2.49 -2.64
CA GLY A 79 11.74 -3.62 -1.72
C GLY A 79 10.85 -4.76 -2.25
N ALA A 80 10.09 -4.53 -3.31
CA ALA A 80 9.13 -5.51 -3.82
C ALA A 80 9.81 -6.73 -4.44
N PRO A 81 9.27 -7.95 -4.23
CA PRO A 81 9.68 -9.14 -4.96
C PRO A 81 9.39 -9.03 -6.47
N LEU A 82 9.98 -9.94 -7.25
CA LEU A 82 9.68 -10.11 -8.69
C LEU A 82 8.18 -10.33 -8.93
N PHE A 83 7.68 -9.79 -10.03
CA PHE A 83 6.29 -9.94 -10.50
C PHE A 83 5.24 -9.41 -9.51
N SER A 84 5.63 -8.50 -8.62
CA SER A 84 4.69 -7.89 -7.69
C SER A 84 3.69 -7.00 -8.41
N ARG A 85 2.45 -7.02 -7.89
CA ARG A 85 1.44 -6.02 -8.22
C ARG A 85 1.38 -4.99 -7.11
N VAL A 86 1.67 -3.73 -7.44
CA VAL A 86 1.55 -2.60 -6.52
C VAL A 86 0.27 -1.85 -6.83
N VAL A 87 -0.66 -1.81 -5.88
CA VAL A 87 -1.94 -1.08 -6.00
C VAL A 87 -1.81 0.20 -5.20
N VAL A 88 -1.75 1.33 -5.92
CA VAL A 88 -1.61 2.66 -5.32
C VAL A 88 -3.01 3.21 -5.02
N VAL A 89 -3.33 3.29 -3.74
CA VAL A 89 -4.57 3.80 -3.16
C VAL A 89 -4.34 5.18 -2.54
N GLY A 90 -3.13 5.40 -2.01
CA GLY A 90 -2.72 6.67 -1.41
C GLY A 90 -2.67 7.79 -2.44
N VAL A 91 -3.03 9.01 -2.04
CA VAL A 91 -3.10 10.15 -2.94
C VAL A 91 -1.95 11.12 -2.67
N VAL A 92 -0.99 11.17 -3.58
CA VAL A 92 0.04 12.21 -3.61
C VAL A 92 -0.45 13.36 -4.48
N VAL A 93 -0.67 14.53 -3.89
CA VAL A 93 -1.15 15.71 -4.64
C VAL A 93 -0.04 16.37 -5.44
N GLY A 94 1.21 16.18 -5.07
CA GLY A 94 2.38 16.75 -5.74
C GLY A 94 3.01 15.79 -6.76
N THR A 95 4.22 16.15 -7.19
CA THR A 95 5.04 15.27 -8.04
C THR A 95 5.73 14.23 -7.18
N ASP A 96 5.66 12.97 -7.61
CA ASP A 96 6.48 11.88 -7.07
C ASP A 96 7.45 11.38 -8.16
N GLN A 97 8.56 10.79 -7.75
CA GLN A 97 9.60 10.29 -8.65
C GLN A 97 9.82 8.80 -8.41
N ILE A 98 9.93 8.06 -9.48
CA ILE A 98 10.25 6.64 -9.47
C ILE A 98 11.39 6.35 -10.45
N THR A 99 12.15 5.29 -10.21
CA THR A 99 13.17 4.77 -11.10
C THR A 99 12.60 3.64 -11.97
N PRO A 100 12.14 3.90 -13.20
CA PRO A 100 11.45 2.89 -14.02
C PRO A 100 12.28 1.64 -14.26
N ALA A 101 13.62 1.76 -14.32
CA ALA A 101 14.52 0.63 -14.55
C ALA A 101 14.38 -0.45 -13.47
N MET A 102 14.16 -0.07 -12.20
CA MET A 102 13.95 -1.02 -11.11
C MET A 102 12.61 -1.73 -11.24
N ALA A 103 11.55 -1.02 -11.61
CA ALA A 103 10.24 -1.60 -11.85
C ALA A 103 10.27 -2.57 -13.06
N ILE A 104 10.99 -2.22 -14.13
CA ILE A 104 11.19 -3.07 -15.31
C ILE A 104 11.95 -4.35 -14.92
N ASN A 105 13.06 -4.25 -14.20
CA ASN A 105 13.86 -5.40 -13.79
C ASN A 105 13.09 -6.41 -12.93
N LYS A 106 12.07 -5.96 -12.24
CA LYS A 106 11.23 -6.80 -11.37
C LYS A 106 9.88 -7.15 -12.00
N GLU A 107 9.62 -6.68 -13.21
CA GLU A 107 8.33 -6.85 -13.93
C GLU A 107 7.14 -6.46 -13.04
N ILE A 108 7.22 -5.29 -12.39
CA ILE A 108 6.19 -4.79 -11.48
C ILE A 108 4.97 -4.29 -12.27
N ASP A 109 3.79 -4.79 -11.87
CA ASP A 109 2.50 -4.26 -12.31
C ASP A 109 2.08 -3.12 -11.36
N LEU A 110 2.25 -1.87 -11.79
CA LEU A 110 1.85 -0.68 -11.02
C LEU A 110 0.46 -0.23 -11.43
N ARG A 111 -0.48 -0.27 -10.50
CA ARG A 111 -1.88 0.05 -10.75
C ARG A 111 -2.37 1.15 -9.82
N PHE A 112 -2.78 2.27 -10.41
CA PHE A 112 -3.47 3.34 -9.69
C PHE A 112 -4.96 3.06 -9.62
N VAL A 113 -5.57 3.32 -8.47
CA VAL A 113 -7.01 3.16 -8.23
C VAL A 113 -7.58 4.44 -7.66
N PHE A 114 -8.84 4.73 -7.96
CA PHE A 114 -9.50 5.93 -7.48
C PHE A 114 -10.97 5.66 -7.21
N GLY A 115 -11.37 5.91 -5.97
CA GLY A 115 -12.76 5.86 -5.55
C GLY A 115 -13.42 4.48 -5.66
N TYR A 116 -14.73 4.51 -5.72
CA TYR A 116 -15.60 3.34 -5.79
C TYR A 116 -16.78 3.63 -6.72
N THR A 117 -17.36 2.59 -7.29
CA THR A 117 -18.58 2.67 -8.08
C THR A 117 -19.81 2.81 -7.16
N PRO A 118 -20.93 3.32 -7.67
CA PRO A 118 -22.19 3.36 -6.89
C PRO A 118 -22.63 1.98 -6.38
N LEU A 119 -22.32 0.91 -7.12
CA LEU A 119 -22.64 -0.46 -6.71
C LEU A 119 -21.78 -0.91 -5.53
N GLU A 120 -20.47 -0.67 -5.58
CA GLU A 120 -19.55 -0.98 -4.46
C GLU A 120 -19.93 -0.20 -3.20
N PHE A 121 -20.32 1.07 -3.32
CA PHE A 121 -20.81 1.85 -2.20
C PHE A 121 -22.06 1.22 -1.56
N ARG A 122 -23.07 0.89 -2.39
CA ARG A 122 -24.30 0.24 -1.93
C ARG A 122 -24.01 -1.09 -1.23
N ASP A 123 -23.20 -1.93 -1.85
CA ASP A 123 -22.89 -3.26 -1.33
C ASP A 123 -22.10 -3.18 -0.01
N THR A 124 -21.18 -2.23 0.11
CA THR A 124 -20.47 -1.94 1.37
C THR A 124 -21.44 -1.48 2.46
N LEU A 125 -22.39 -0.60 2.12
CA LEU A 125 -23.41 -0.14 3.07
C LEU A 125 -24.28 -1.31 3.57
N HIS A 126 -24.67 -2.23 2.69
CA HIS A 126 -25.39 -3.44 3.06
C HIS A 126 -24.55 -4.34 3.98
N MET A 127 -23.25 -4.51 3.68
CA MET A 127 -22.35 -5.31 4.53
C MET A 127 -22.22 -4.73 5.94
N LEU A 128 -22.19 -3.39 6.06
CA LEU A 128 -22.21 -2.70 7.35
C LEU A 128 -23.53 -2.92 8.08
N ALA A 129 -24.67 -2.75 7.38
CA ALA A 129 -25.99 -2.90 7.95
C ALA A 129 -26.29 -4.34 8.41
N GLU A 130 -25.76 -5.34 7.70
CA GLU A 130 -25.89 -6.76 8.04
C GLU A 130 -24.86 -7.24 9.07
N GLY A 131 -23.97 -6.35 9.54
CA GLY A 131 -22.91 -6.68 10.51
C GLY A 131 -21.81 -7.59 9.97
N LYS A 132 -21.68 -7.70 8.63
CA LYS A 132 -20.58 -8.45 7.99
C LYS A 132 -19.25 -7.71 8.10
N ILE A 133 -19.29 -6.38 8.23
CA ILE A 133 -18.15 -5.51 8.48
C ILE A 133 -18.43 -4.73 9.75
N ASP A 134 -17.49 -4.74 10.70
CA ASP A 134 -17.52 -3.85 11.86
C ASP A 134 -16.54 -2.68 11.63
N ALA A 135 -17.08 -1.50 11.33
CA ALA A 135 -16.29 -0.30 11.11
C ALA A 135 -16.08 0.54 12.39
N ARG A 136 -16.70 0.18 13.51
CA ARG A 136 -16.59 0.93 14.79
C ARG A 136 -15.15 1.13 15.26
N PRO A 137 -14.23 0.14 15.15
CA PRO A 137 -12.84 0.35 15.56
C PRO A 137 -12.09 1.43 14.78
N LEU A 138 -12.60 1.81 13.60
CA LEU A 138 -12.00 2.87 12.78
C LEU A 138 -12.45 4.28 13.23
N ILE A 139 -13.56 4.38 13.98
CA ILE A 139 -14.10 5.66 14.45
C ILE A 139 -13.41 5.98 15.77
N THR A 140 -12.50 6.93 15.74
CA THR A 140 -11.65 7.29 16.87
C THR A 140 -12.05 8.59 17.54
N GLY A 141 -13.03 9.32 16.97
CA GLY A 141 -13.52 10.54 17.57
C GLY A 141 -14.82 11.02 16.96
N ARG A 142 -15.48 11.91 17.68
CA ARG A 142 -16.69 12.65 17.26
C ARG A 142 -16.53 14.12 17.57
N VAL A 143 -17.09 14.98 16.71
CA VAL A 143 -17.05 16.44 16.88
C VAL A 143 -18.35 17.06 16.38
N GLY A 144 -18.72 18.23 16.92
CA GLY A 144 -19.80 19.03 16.38
C GLY A 144 -19.39 19.86 15.16
N LEU A 145 -20.34 20.55 14.54
CA LEU A 145 -20.07 21.42 13.38
C LEU A 145 -19.04 22.52 13.70
N GLY A 146 -19.05 23.06 14.95
CA GLY A 146 -18.10 24.09 15.39
C GLY A 146 -16.66 23.59 15.57
N GLY A 147 -16.45 22.28 15.62
CA GLY A 147 -15.13 21.65 15.83
C GLY A 147 -14.51 21.02 14.58
N VAL A 148 -15.04 21.29 13.39
CA VAL A 148 -14.54 20.69 12.15
C VAL A 148 -13.07 21.04 11.88
N GLU A 149 -12.65 22.28 12.15
CA GLU A 149 -11.25 22.69 12.00
C GLU A 149 -10.33 21.90 12.93
N ALA A 150 -10.69 21.79 14.22
CA ALA A 150 -9.94 21.00 15.19
C ALA A 150 -9.87 19.52 14.82
N ALA A 151 -10.93 18.96 14.22
CA ALA A 151 -10.94 17.61 13.72
C ALA A 151 -9.92 17.40 12.59
N PHE A 152 -9.80 18.35 11.65
CA PHE A 152 -8.78 18.27 10.60
C PHE A 152 -7.36 18.36 11.16
N ASP A 153 -7.13 19.23 12.13
CA ASP A 153 -5.82 19.35 12.79
C ASP A 153 -5.46 18.06 13.55
N ALA A 154 -6.42 17.47 14.26
CA ALA A 154 -6.22 16.20 14.98
C ALA A 154 -5.94 15.03 14.03
N LEU A 155 -6.58 14.95 12.86
CA LEU A 155 -6.32 13.95 11.83
C LEU A 155 -4.92 14.09 11.17
N GLY A 156 -4.24 15.21 11.39
CA GLY A 156 -2.84 15.39 11.01
C GLY A 156 -1.89 14.47 11.79
N ASN A 157 -2.33 13.86 12.89
CA ASN A 157 -1.59 12.84 13.63
C ASN A 157 -2.25 11.44 13.46
N PRO A 158 -1.78 10.62 12.52
CA PRO A 158 -2.37 9.32 12.21
C PRO A 158 -2.23 8.29 13.34
N GLU A 159 -1.33 8.51 14.30
CA GLU A 159 -1.16 7.64 15.46
C GLU A 159 -2.31 7.77 16.47
N THR A 160 -3.02 8.90 16.45
CA THR A 160 -4.08 9.18 17.41
C THR A 160 -5.46 8.97 16.82
N HIS A 161 -5.66 9.41 15.58
CA HIS A 161 -6.96 9.38 14.93
C HIS A 161 -6.92 8.74 13.54
N ALA A 162 -7.81 7.75 13.33
CA ALA A 162 -8.06 7.17 12.01
C ALA A 162 -9.25 7.82 11.32
N LYS A 163 -10.33 8.09 12.08
CA LYS A 163 -11.55 8.72 11.56
C LYS A 163 -12.29 9.49 12.66
N ILE A 164 -12.61 10.73 12.40
CA ILE A 164 -13.44 11.57 13.26
C ILE A 164 -14.78 11.82 12.55
N LEU A 165 -15.90 11.53 13.21
CA LEU A 165 -17.23 11.79 12.69
C LEU A 165 -17.70 13.19 13.09
N VAL A 166 -18.31 13.89 12.15
CA VAL A 166 -19.00 15.14 12.43
C VAL A 166 -20.48 14.84 12.76
N ASP A 167 -20.89 15.13 13.99
CA ASP A 167 -22.26 14.99 14.45
C ASP A 167 -22.90 16.38 14.53
N PRO A 168 -23.85 16.70 13.64
CA PRO A 168 -24.48 18.01 13.64
C PRO A 168 -25.29 18.34 14.92
N SER A 169 -25.63 17.32 15.72
CA SER A 169 -26.35 17.51 16.99
C SER A 169 -25.40 17.73 18.17
N SER A 170 -24.12 17.51 18.03
CA SER A 170 -23.11 17.74 19.05
C SER A 170 -22.68 19.22 19.08
N THR A 171 -22.40 19.71 20.29
CA THR A 171 -21.82 21.04 20.53
C THR A 171 -20.30 20.98 20.77
N ALA A 172 -19.70 19.79 20.68
CA ALA A 172 -18.26 19.60 20.88
C ALA A 172 -17.46 20.39 19.85
N THR A 173 -16.50 21.17 20.31
CA THR A 173 -15.56 21.95 19.48
C THR A 173 -14.21 21.30 19.33
N GLU A 174 -13.97 20.22 20.06
CA GLU A 174 -12.78 19.37 19.99
C GLU A 174 -13.20 17.92 19.79
N PRO A 175 -12.34 17.06 19.19
CA PRO A 175 -12.64 15.63 19.03
C PRO A 175 -12.78 14.94 20.38
N GLU A 176 -13.94 14.36 20.63
CA GLU A 176 -14.22 13.52 21.79
C GLU A 176 -14.10 12.04 21.41
N PRO A 177 -13.57 11.17 22.26
CA PRO A 177 -13.57 9.73 22.05
C PRO A 177 -14.97 9.16 21.85
N VAL A 178 -15.11 8.09 21.07
CA VAL A 178 -16.38 7.37 20.80
C VAL A 178 -16.48 6.12 21.67
#